data_53282179a3919f49f794ff6e10c5473f
#
_entry.id   53282179a3919f49f794ff6e10c5473f
#
_cell.length_a   1.000
_cell.length_b   1.000
_cell.length_c   1.000
_cell.angle_alpha   90.00
_cell.angle_beta   90.00
_cell.angle_gamma   90.00
#
_symmetry.space_group_name_H-M   'P 1'
#
loop_
_entity.id
_entity.type
_entity.pdbx_description
1 polymer ?
#
loop_
_entity_poly.entity_id
_entity_poly.type
_entity_poly.pdbx_seq_one_letter_code
_entity_poly.pdbx_strand_id
1 'polypeptide(L)'
;MSISPLNAGPLPMSNGLTRLKARFFAEPDRAARILEAGDLHTRAARDAGLVTFAPDDLDWDDEVRLAIEERASMSPDALTGMEASLRFGGPETMETKIFGRLTAWQNWIFQRPNAVGERGALTLYGAPERPQFDWRRCG
;
A
#
# COMPACT_ATOMS: atom_id res chain seq x y z
N MET A 1 2.24 -2.98 20.19
CA MET A 1 3.28 -2.72 19.17
C MET A 1 4.49 -2.20 19.89
N SER A 2 5.64 -2.85 19.74
CA SER A 2 6.88 -2.45 20.42
C SER A 2 7.75 -1.63 19.48
N ILE A 3 8.13 -0.45 19.90
CA ILE A 3 9.05 0.44 19.19
C ILE A 3 10.43 0.34 19.85
N SER A 4 11.44 0.13 19.05
CA SER A 4 12.81 -0.07 19.53
C SER A 4 13.81 0.64 18.63
N PRO A 5 15.09 0.76 19.05
CA PRO A 5 16.16 1.32 18.22
C PRO A 5 16.33 0.62 16.85
N LEU A 6 15.85 -0.63 16.71
CA LEU A 6 15.84 -1.34 15.42
C LEU A 6 14.96 -0.66 14.37
N ASN A 7 13.96 0.11 14.78
CA ASN A 7 13.10 0.88 13.89
C ASN A 7 13.77 2.18 13.39
N ALA A 8 14.90 2.57 14.01
CA ALA A 8 15.56 3.84 13.75
C ALA A 8 16.51 3.83 12.55
N GLY A 9 17.07 2.67 12.16
CA GLY A 9 18.04 2.66 11.09
C GLY A 9 18.68 1.35 10.66
N PRO A 10 18.86 0.33 11.53
CA PRO A 10 19.63 -0.87 11.19
C PRO A 10 19.08 -1.71 10.04
N LEU A 11 17.78 -1.57 9.72
CA LEU A 11 17.10 -2.34 8.68
C LEU A 11 16.44 -1.39 7.66
N PRO A 12 17.22 -0.69 6.82
CA PRO A 12 16.67 0.20 5.80
C PRO A 12 16.05 -0.61 4.65
N MET A 13 15.06 0.00 3.99
CA MET A 13 14.59 -0.44 2.69
C MET A 13 15.62 -0.13 1.60
N SER A 14 15.41 -0.64 0.38
CA SER A 14 16.31 -0.41 -0.76
C SER A 14 16.55 1.06 -1.11
N ASN A 15 15.66 1.97 -0.71
CA ASN A 15 15.81 3.42 -0.87
C ASN A 15 16.58 4.11 0.27
N GLY A 16 17.15 3.34 1.21
CA GLY A 16 17.91 3.86 2.35
C GLY A 16 17.06 4.37 3.51
N LEU A 17 15.73 4.35 3.40
CA LEU A 17 14.83 4.77 4.47
C LEU A 17 14.37 3.57 5.31
N THR A 18 14.18 3.77 6.61
CA THR A 18 13.44 2.80 7.41
C THR A 18 11.94 2.88 7.08
N ARG A 19 11.17 1.81 7.35
CA ARG A 19 9.71 1.82 7.14
C ARG A 19 9.04 2.93 7.94
N LEU A 20 9.52 3.23 9.14
CA LEU A 20 9.01 4.32 9.97
C LEU A 20 9.26 5.70 9.31
N LYS A 21 10.49 5.94 8.84
CA LYS A 21 10.83 7.19 8.12
C LYS A 21 10.06 7.33 6.82
N ALA A 22 9.85 6.24 6.08
CA ALA A 22 9.08 6.28 4.85
C ALA A 22 7.60 6.61 5.12
N ARG A 23 7.00 6.04 6.18
CA ARG A 23 5.62 6.33 6.55
C ARG A 23 5.38 7.79 6.92
N PHE A 24 6.33 8.39 7.63
CA PHE A 24 6.26 9.79 8.07
C PHE A 24 7.23 10.68 7.29
N PHE A 25 7.39 10.40 6.00
CA PHE A 25 8.36 11.11 5.17
C PHE A 25 8.15 12.63 5.15
N ALA A 26 6.90 13.09 5.14
CA ALA A 26 6.56 14.51 5.20
C ALA A 26 6.59 15.09 6.63
N GLU A 27 6.72 14.25 7.66
CA GLU A 27 6.70 14.64 9.07
C GLU A 27 7.86 13.96 9.84
N PRO A 28 9.12 14.26 9.52
CA PRO A 28 10.29 13.57 10.11
C PRO A 28 10.32 13.63 11.64
N ASP A 29 9.89 14.75 12.23
CA ASP A 29 9.82 14.92 13.70
C ASP A 29 8.81 13.95 14.34
N ARG A 30 7.76 13.56 13.61
CA ARG A 30 6.79 12.57 14.09
C ARG A 30 7.42 11.19 14.21
N ALA A 31 8.24 10.80 13.23
CA ALA A 31 9.00 9.56 13.29
C ALA A 31 9.95 9.53 14.51
N ALA A 32 10.62 10.63 14.81
CA ALA A 32 11.48 10.75 15.98
C ALA A 32 10.72 10.60 17.30
N ARG A 33 9.60 11.32 17.48
CA ARG A 33 8.76 11.20 18.68
C ARG A 33 8.21 9.78 18.89
N ILE A 34 7.88 9.07 17.81
CA ILE A 34 7.40 7.68 17.90
C ILE A 34 8.50 6.76 18.41
N LEU A 35 9.76 6.97 18.02
CA LEU A 35 10.89 6.19 18.52
C LEU A 35 11.10 6.36 20.02
N GLU A 36 10.76 7.51 20.58
CA GLU A 36 10.85 7.82 22.00
C GLU A 36 9.67 7.28 22.81
N ALA A 37 8.54 6.96 22.15
CA ALA A 37 7.31 6.58 22.82
C ALA A 37 7.34 5.15 23.43
N GLY A 38 8.26 4.28 22.97
CA GLY A 38 8.33 2.89 23.44
C GLY A 38 7.13 2.06 22.97
N ASP A 39 6.52 1.30 23.87
CA ASP A 39 5.39 0.42 23.55
C ASP A 39 4.10 1.21 23.36
N LEU A 40 3.44 0.97 22.23
CA LEU A 40 2.16 1.57 21.88
C LEU A 40 1.08 0.49 21.75
N HIS A 41 -0.01 0.65 22.51
CA HIS A 41 -1.20 -0.17 22.40
C HIS A 41 -2.09 0.30 21.25
N THR A 42 -3.08 -0.49 20.88
CA THR A 42 -3.87 -0.38 19.66
C THR A 42 -4.36 1.05 19.36
N ARG A 43 -5.04 1.68 20.32
CA ARG A 43 -5.56 3.05 20.14
C ARG A 43 -4.45 4.08 20.01
N ALA A 44 -3.43 4.01 20.86
CA ALA A 44 -2.29 4.91 20.80
C ALA A 44 -1.48 4.73 19.50
N ALA A 45 -1.35 3.51 18.99
CA ALA A 45 -0.71 3.24 17.69
C ALA A 45 -1.52 3.84 16.52
N ARG A 46 -2.85 3.81 16.59
CA ARG A 46 -3.73 4.47 15.60
C ARG A 46 -3.58 6.00 15.67
N ASP A 47 -3.65 6.57 16.85
CA ASP A 47 -3.55 8.03 17.06
C ASP A 47 -2.16 8.55 16.66
N ALA A 48 -1.12 7.75 16.86
CA ALA A 48 0.22 7.99 16.33
C ALA A 48 0.34 7.83 14.80
N GLY A 49 -0.67 7.28 14.12
CA GLY A 49 -0.68 7.04 12.68
C GLY A 49 0.13 5.81 12.23
N LEU A 50 0.48 4.91 13.14
CA LEU A 50 1.21 3.68 12.83
C LEU A 50 0.33 2.60 12.22
N VAL A 51 -0.95 2.56 12.59
CA VAL A 51 -1.94 1.66 12.02
C VAL A 51 -3.12 2.48 11.49
N THR A 52 -3.79 1.95 10.47
CA THR A 52 -4.92 2.61 9.81
C THR A 52 -6.21 2.34 10.57
N PHE A 53 -6.40 1.10 11.02
CA PHE A 53 -7.58 0.64 11.73
C PHE A 53 -7.18 0.04 13.08
N ALA A 54 -8.05 0.15 14.05
CA ALA A 54 -7.89 -0.40 15.39
C ALA A 54 -9.26 -0.88 15.89
N PRO A 55 -9.86 -1.88 15.23
CA PRO A 55 -11.11 -2.46 15.69
C PRO A 55 -10.94 -3.12 17.06
N ASP A 56 -12.00 -3.32 17.77
CA ASP A 56 -12.00 -4.13 18.99
C ASP A 56 -12.04 -5.63 18.66
N ASP A 57 -11.98 -6.47 19.68
CA ASP A 57 -11.93 -7.90 19.53
C ASP A 57 -13.22 -8.50 18.94
N LEU A 58 -14.35 -7.80 19.08
CA LEU A 58 -15.64 -8.23 18.56
C LEU A 58 -15.73 -8.02 17.05
N ASP A 59 -15.20 -6.92 16.56
CA ASP A 59 -15.28 -6.53 15.16
C ASP A 59 -14.07 -7.00 14.33
N TRP A 60 -13.02 -7.54 14.99
CA TRP A 60 -11.75 -7.87 14.35
C TRP A 60 -11.90 -8.78 13.13
N ASP A 61 -12.58 -9.92 13.29
CA ASP A 61 -12.71 -10.92 12.22
C ASP A 61 -13.50 -10.38 11.02
N ASP A 62 -14.56 -9.60 11.29
CA ASP A 62 -15.36 -8.98 10.25
C ASP A 62 -14.59 -7.87 9.52
N GLU A 63 -13.87 -7.02 10.22
CA GLU A 63 -13.04 -5.99 9.61
C GLU A 63 -11.91 -6.57 8.76
N VAL A 64 -11.27 -7.64 9.21
CA VAL A 64 -10.26 -8.35 8.42
C VAL A 64 -10.88 -8.98 7.17
N ARG A 65 -12.03 -9.63 7.30
CA ARG A 65 -12.75 -10.23 6.17
C ARG A 65 -13.13 -9.17 5.14
N LEU A 66 -13.72 -8.06 5.57
CA LEU A 66 -14.10 -6.94 4.69
C LEU A 66 -12.88 -6.34 3.98
N ALA A 67 -11.79 -6.14 4.70
CA ALA A 67 -10.55 -5.64 4.11
C ALA A 67 -9.96 -6.59 3.05
N ILE A 68 -10.07 -7.89 3.24
CA ILE A 68 -9.64 -8.90 2.26
C ILE A 68 -10.57 -8.89 1.04
N GLU A 69 -11.89 -8.94 1.24
CA GLU A 69 -12.89 -8.94 0.16
C GLU A 69 -12.79 -7.68 -0.71
N GLU A 70 -12.61 -6.52 -0.09
CA GLU A 70 -12.44 -5.25 -0.79
C GLU A 70 -11.21 -5.29 -1.71
N ARG A 71 -10.07 -5.75 -1.21
CA ARG A 71 -8.85 -5.87 -2.02
C ARG A 71 -8.95 -6.94 -3.09
N ALA A 72 -9.59 -8.06 -2.78
CA ALA A 72 -9.84 -9.13 -3.74
C ALA A 72 -10.79 -8.72 -4.87
N SER A 73 -11.58 -7.66 -4.69
CA SER A 73 -12.44 -7.11 -5.74
C SER A 73 -11.69 -6.23 -6.76
N MET A 74 -10.44 -5.83 -6.45
CA MET A 74 -9.63 -4.97 -7.32
C MET A 74 -8.85 -5.79 -8.34
N SER A 75 -8.48 -5.15 -9.46
CA SER A 75 -7.59 -5.78 -10.44
C SER A 75 -6.24 -6.16 -9.81
N PRO A 76 -5.80 -7.43 -9.90
CA PRO A 76 -4.52 -7.85 -9.35
C PRO A 76 -3.33 -7.15 -10.01
N ASP A 77 -3.40 -6.86 -11.30
CA ASP A 77 -2.36 -6.14 -12.01
C ASP A 77 -2.27 -4.67 -11.52
N ALA A 78 -3.41 -4.03 -11.24
CA ALA A 78 -3.46 -2.69 -10.65
C ALA A 78 -2.90 -2.69 -9.21
N LEU A 79 -3.21 -3.72 -8.42
CA LEU A 79 -2.64 -3.89 -7.08
C LEU A 79 -1.12 -4.06 -7.11
N THR A 80 -0.59 -4.81 -8.09
CA THR A 80 0.86 -4.96 -8.29
C THR A 80 1.53 -3.61 -8.57
N GLY A 81 0.96 -2.80 -9.47
CA GLY A 81 1.49 -1.47 -9.77
C GLY A 81 1.39 -0.51 -8.58
N MET A 82 0.29 -0.55 -7.84
CA MET A 82 0.09 0.26 -6.64
C MET A 82 1.09 -0.13 -5.55
N GLU A 83 1.27 -1.43 -5.30
CA GLU A 83 2.21 -1.95 -4.31
C GLU A 83 3.65 -1.52 -4.64
N ALA A 84 4.08 -1.66 -5.90
CA ALA A 84 5.40 -1.22 -6.33
C ALA A 84 5.60 0.29 -6.12
N SER A 85 4.58 1.10 -6.40
CA SER A 85 4.63 2.55 -6.18
C SER A 85 4.74 2.92 -4.71
N LEU A 86 4.06 2.20 -3.83
CA LEU A 86 4.10 2.41 -2.38
C LEU A 86 5.41 1.91 -1.75
N ARG A 87 5.88 0.75 -2.19
CA ARG A 87 7.11 0.11 -1.68
C ARG A 87 8.34 0.99 -1.91
N PHE A 88 8.41 1.63 -3.06
CA PHE A 88 9.53 2.46 -3.46
C PHE A 88 9.28 3.96 -3.28
N GLY A 89 8.30 4.32 -2.46
CA GLY A 89 8.03 5.69 -2.05
C GLY A 89 9.26 6.31 -1.38
N GLY A 90 9.47 7.61 -1.59
CA GLY A 90 10.61 8.33 -1.02
C GLY A 90 10.84 9.67 -1.71
N PRO A 91 12.01 10.27 -1.48
CA PRO A 91 12.37 11.53 -2.12
C PRO A 91 12.59 11.30 -3.63
N GLU A 92 11.66 11.75 -4.43
CA GLU A 92 11.70 11.69 -5.89
C GLU A 92 11.27 13.02 -6.48
N THR A 93 11.76 13.32 -7.68
CA THR A 93 11.22 14.42 -8.46
C THR A 93 9.84 14.06 -9.03
N MET A 94 9.08 15.06 -9.45
CA MET A 94 7.79 14.84 -10.12
C MET A 94 7.98 14.03 -11.40
N GLU A 95 9.03 14.32 -12.16
CA GLU A 95 9.35 13.65 -13.42
C GLU A 95 9.60 12.15 -13.21
N THR A 96 10.36 11.76 -12.18
CA THR A 96 10.62 10.34 -11.88
C THR A 96 9.35 9.64 -11.39
N LYS A 97 8.49 10.32 -10.64
CA LYS A 97 7.18 9.77 -10.23
C LYS A 97 6.26 9.53 -11.42
N ILE A 98 6.22 10.47 -12.38
CA ILE A 98 5.37 10.35 -13.57
C ILE A 98 5.94 9.30 -14.53
N PHE A 99 7.17 9.47 -14.99
CA PHE A 99 7.72 8.65 -16.09
C PHE A 99 8.28 7.31 -15.63
N GLY A 100 8.92 7.26 -14.46
CA GLY A 100 9.50 6.05 -13.92
C GLY A 100 8.50 5.14 -13.20
N ARG A 101 7.35 5.66 -12.80
CA ARG A 101 6.34 4.90 -12.05
C ARG A 101 4.98 4.93 -12.71
N LEU A 102 4.29 6.06 -12.70
CA LEU A 102 2.90 6.13 -13.14
C LEU A 102 2.77 5.68 -14.60
N THR A 103 3.54 6.27 -15.50
CA THR A 103 3.52 5.93 -16.93
C THR A 103 4.02 4.52 -17.19
N ALA A 104 5.09 4.10 -16.54
CA ALA A 104 5.64 2.76 -16.72
C ALA A 104 4.64 1.67 -16.29
N TRP A 105 4.04 1.80 -15.10
CA TRP A 105 3.05 0.86 -14.61
C TRP A 105 1.73 0.93 -15.39
N GLN A 106 1.30 2.10 -15.80
CA GLN A 106 0.12 2.25 -16.66
C GLN A 106 0.32 1.53 -18.00
N ASN A 107 1.47 1.71 -18.65
CA ASN A 107 1.78 1.01 -19.90
C ASN A 107 1.82 -0.50 -19.70
N TRP A 108 2.37 -0.99 -18.61
CA TRP A 108 2.38 -2.42 -18.29
C TRP A 108 0.97 -2.97 -18.04
N ILE A 109 0.16 -2.30 -17.20
CA ILE A 109 -1.21 -2.70 -16.86
C ILE A 109 -2.09 -2.73 -18.11
N PHE A 110 -2.00 -1.73 -18.97
CA PHE A 110 -2.86 -1.58 -20.15
C PHE A 110 -2.58 -2.60 -21.28
N GLN A 111 -1.58 -3.43 -21.11
CA GLN A 111 -1.30 -4.58 -21.99
C GLN A 111 -1.74 -5.91 -21.38
N ARG A 112 -2.26 -5.90 -20.16
CA ARG A 112 -2.61 -7.11 -19.42
C ARG A 112 -4.07 -7.51 -19.65
N PRO A 113 -4.36 -8.84 -19.79
CA PRO A 113 -5.72 -9.33 -19.98
C PRO A 113 -6.71 -8.90 -18.87
N ASN A 114 -6.25 -8.78 -17.63
CA ASN A 114 -7.08 -8.30 -16.51
C ASN A 114 -7.53 -6.84 -16.67
N ALA A 115 -6.84 -6.05 -17.48
CA ALA A 115 -7.22 -4.68 -17.79
C ALA A 115 -8.02 -4.59 -19.12
N VAL A 116 -7.48 -5.14 -20.20
CA VAL A 116 -7.99 -4.90 -21.57
C VAL A 116 -8.57 -6.14 -22.25
N GLY A 117 -8.58 -7.31 -21.60
CA GLY A 117 -9.25 -8.50 -22.10
C GLY A 117 -10.78 -8.34 -22.10
N GLU A 118 -11.50 -9.28 -22.71
CA GLU A 118 -12.96 -9.25 -22.85
C GLU A 118 -13.69 -8.98 -21.53
N ARG A 119 -13.18 -9.53 -20.42
CA ARG A 119 -13.73 -9.35 -19.06
C ARG A 119 -12.85 -8.48 -18.16
N GLY A 120 -11.94 -7.71 -18.77
CA GLY A 120 -11.02 -6.83 -18.06
C GLY A 120 -11.68 -5.56 -17.53
N ALA A 121 -11.04 -4.94 -16.55
CA ALA A 121 -11.57 -3.78 -15.85
C ALA A 121 -11.83 -2.57 -16.76
N LEU A 122 -10.96 -2.33 -17.75
CA LEU A 122 -11.14 -1.21 -18.70
C LEU A 122 -12.21 -1.51 -19.74
N THR A 123 -12.28 -2.75 -20.21
CA THR A 123 -13.27 -3.17 -21.22
C THR A 123 -14.69 -3.08 -20.67
N LEU A 124 -14.88 -3.45 -19.40
CA LEU A 124 -16.18 -3.39 -18.73
C LEU A 124 -16.42 -2.09 -17.96
N TYR A 125 -15.55 -1.08 -18.11
CA TYR A 125 -15.76 0.21 -17.45
C TYR A 125 -17.06 0.87 -17.93
N GLY A 126 -17.95 1.17 -16.99
CA GLY A 126 -19.27 1.72 -17.29
C GLY A 126 -20.35 0.70 -17.70
N ALA A 127 -19.99 -0.58 -17.84
CA ALA A 127 -20.96 -1.65 -18.06
C ALA A 127 -21.60 -2.09 -16.72
N PRO A 128 -22.80 -2.69 -16.74
CA PRO A 128 -23.44 -3.24 -15.54
C PRO A 128 -22.74 -4.50 -15.01
N GLU A 129 -21.93 -5.14 -15.84
CA GLU A 129 -21.21 -6.36 -15.49
C GLU A 129 -19.93 -6.04 -14.72
N ARG A 130 -19.60 -6.92 -13.76
CA ARG A 130 -18.34 -6.80 -13.01
C ARG A 130 -17.21 -7.48 -13.77
N PRO A 131 -16.01 -6.88 -13.76
CA PRO A 131 -14.82 -7.52 -14.35
C PRO A 131 -14.49 -8.83 -13.63
N GLN A 132 -13.85 -9.74 -14.36
CA GLN A 132 -13.32 -10.99 -13.81
C GLN A 132 -11.81 -11.04 -14.05
N PHE A 133 -11.07 -11.42 -12.99
CA PHE A 133 -9.63 -11.41 -13.01
C PHE A 133 -9.03 -12.82 -12.94
N ASP A 134 -7.97 -13.04 -13.70
CA ASP A 134 -7.12 -14.24 -13.58
C ASP A 134 -5.97 -13.94 -12.60
N TRP A 135 -6.13 -14.39 -11.37
CA TRP A 135 -5.17 -14.20 -10.29
C TRP A 135 -3.86 -14.95 -10.48
N ARG A 136 -3.83 -15.97 -11.35
CA ARG A 136 -2.61 -16.71 -11.68
C ARG A 136 -1.65 -15.90 -12.56
N ARG A 137 -2.08 -14.78 -13.08
CA ARG A 137 -1.31 -13.88 -13.94
C ARG A 137 -0.83 -12.62 -13.24
N CYS A 138 -0.76 -12.66 -11.92
CA CYS A 138 -0.26 -11.55 -11.14
C CYS A 138 1.27 -11.65 -10.98
N GLY A 139 1.99 -10.66 -11.42
CA GLY A 139 3.43 -10.55 -11.26
C GLY A 139 4.23 -10.92 -12.47
#